data_eb6ab2c58e34a4507f6c41342d5a4f5d
#
_entry.id   eb6ab2c58e34a4507f6c41342d5a4f5d
#
_cell.length_a   1.000
_cell.length_b   1.000
_cell.length_c   1.000
_cell.angle_alpha   90.00
_cell.angle_beta   90.00
_cell.angle_gamma   90.00
#
_symmetry.space_group_name_H-M   'P 1'
#
loop_
_entity.id
_entity.type
_entity.pdbx_description
1 polymer ?
#
loop_
_entity_poly.entity_id
_entity_poly.type
_entity_poly.pdbx_seq_one_letter_code
_entity_poly.pdbx_strand_id
1 'polypeptide(L)'
;FMLSSGRISKINPKSGKRKSIRFNGEMTLNKSKERDYMFEHMWRQVKKKFYLKDLHKIDWNGLKKSYAKYLPHINNNYDYADMMSELLGELNASHTGCFYRHRSRNGDATASLGLYYDNSYTGNGLKITEVMKGSPVDKKDSKIKAGVIIEKINGIDLKSDINPHKLLNRKRGKFTLLSLYDPKTKKRWEETTKPIGVGQEYQLRYR
;
A
#
# COMPACT_ATOMS: atom_id res chain seq x y z
N PHE A 1 -6.12 -8.43 34.25
CA PHE A 1 -6.21 -8.45 32.79
C PHE A 1 -5.85 -7.07 32.23
N MET A 2 -5.40 -7.04 31.00
CA MET A 2 -5.06 -5.79 30.29
C MET A 2 -5.67 -5.85 28.88
N LEU A 3 -6.28 -4.74 28.45
CA LEU A 3 -6.71 -4.52 27.08
C LEU A 3 -5.74 -3.52 26.45
N SER A 4 -5.10 -3.90 25.36
CA SER A 4 -4.20 -3.03 24.61
C SER A 4 -4.31 -3.33 23.13
N SER A 5 -4.55 -2.30 22.30
CA SER A 5 -4.69 -2.42 20.85
C SER A 5 -5.66 -3.53 20.42
N GLY A 6 -6.81 -3.64 21.08
CA GLY A 6 -7.83 -4.66 20.81
C GLY A 6 -7.48 -6.09 21.25
N ARG A 7 -6.40 -6.27 22.01
CA ARG A 7 -5.96 -7.59 22.48
C ARG A 7 -6.11 -7.70 24.01
N ILE A 8 -6.70 -8.81 24.45
CA ILE A 8 -6.80 -9.11 25.87
C ILE A 8 -5.59 -9.95 26.30
N SER A 9 -4.98 -9.57 27.41
CA SER A 9 -3.87 -10.31 27.99
C SER A 9 -4.05 -10.48 29.50
N LYS A 10 -3.61 -11.63 30.03
CA LYS A 10 -3.43 -11.85 31.47
C LYS A 10 -2.02 -11.40 31.83
N ILE A 11 -1.90 -10.63 32.90
CA ILE A 11 -0.60 -10.17 33.43
C ILE A 11 -0.38 -10.83 34.78
N ASN A 12 0.82 -11.34 34.99
CA ASN A 12 1.28 -11.75 36.30
C ASN A 12 1.77 -10.49 37.05
N PRO A 13 1.12 -10.09 38.18
CA PRO A 13 1.49 -8.84 38.87
C PRO A 13 2.87 -8.86 39.47
N LYS A 14 3.42 -10.04 39.83
CA LYS A 14 4.75 -10.16 40.46
C LYS A 14 5.88 -10.12 39.42
N SER A 15 5.70 -10.74 38.25
CA SER A 15 6.76 -10.88 37.26
C SER A 15 6.58 -9.97 36.02
N GLY A 16 5.47 -9.28 35.90
CA GLY A 16 5.12 -8.47 34.69
C GLY A 16 4.89 -9.29 33.42
N LYS A 17 5.03 -10.63 33.49
CA LYS A 17 4.87 -11.49 32.31
C LYS A 17 3.43 -11.43 31.77
N ARG A 18 3.33 -11.24 30.47
CA ARG A 18 2.05 -11.17 29.75
C ARG A 18 1.77 -12.47 29.02
N LYS A 19 0.52 -12.96 29.09
CA LYS A 19 0.01 -14.07 28.30
C LYS A 19 -1.21 -13.60 27.53
N SER A 20 -1.14 -13.62 26.19
CA SER A 20 -2.26 -13.25 25.33
C SER A 20 -3.39 -14.25 25.48
N ILE A 21 -4.63 -13.76 25.61
CA ILE A 21 -5.85 -14.55 25.54
C ILE A 21 -6.33 -14.43 24.10
N ARG A 22 -6.34 -15.56 23.40
CA ARG A 22 -6.87 -15.65 22.04
C ARG A 22 -8.35 -16.06 22.15
N PHE A 23 -9.18 -15.36 21.42
CA PHE A 23 -10.57 -15.73 21.20
C PHE A 23 -10.89 -15.45 19.72
N ASN A 24 -11.77 -16.27 19.17
CA ASN A 24 -12.31 -16.09 17.84
C ASN A 24 -13.81 -15.94 17.99
N GLY A 25 -14.39 -15.02 17.24
CA GLY A 25 -15.83 -14.85 17.12
C GLY A 25 -16.19 -14.83 15.63
N GLU A 26 -17.32 -15.41 15.31
CA GLU A 26 -17.92 -15.32 13.99
C GLU A 26 -19.07 -14.33 14.03
N MET A 27 -19.19 -13.51 12.99
CA MET A 27 -20.24 -12.52 12.85
C MET A 27 -20.70 -12.49 11.40
N THR A 28 -22.00 -12.60 11.21
CA THR A 28 -22.60 -12.35 9.89
C THR A 28 -22.76 -10.86 9.68
N LEU A 29 -22.12 -10.34 8.65
CA LEU A 29 -22.15 -8.93 8.31
C LEU A 29 -23.02 -8.68 7.08
N ASN A 30 -24.09 -7.92 7.23
CA ASN A 30 -24.87 -7.42 6.11
C ASN A 30 -24.22 -6.13 5.58
N LYS A 31 -23.53 -6.23 4.45
CA LYS A 31 -22.75 -5.14 3.87
C LYS A 31 -23.58 -3.92 3.46
N SER A 32 -24.82 -4.12 3.04
CA SER A 32 -25.73 -3.02 2.72
C SER A 32 -26.10 -2.24 3.97
N LYS A 33 -26.59 -2.94 4.99
CA LYS A 33 -26.93 -2.31 6.28
C LYS A 33 -25.72 -1.68 6.98
N GLU A 34 -24.52 -2.25 6.80
CA GLU A 34 -23.29 -1.64 7.29
C GLU A 34 -23.03 -0.28 6.62
N ARG A 35 -23.24 -0.16 5.29
CA ARG A 35 -23.10 1.11 4.57
C ARG A 35 -24.15 2.14 5.02
N ASP A 36 -25.39 1.72 5.21
CA ASP A 36 -26.44 2.59 5.73
C ASP A 36 -26.04 3.16 7.10
N TYR A 37 -25.57 2.29 8.00
CA TYR A 37 -25.09 2.72 9.32
C TYR A 37 -23.91 3.66 9.25
N MET A 38 -22.91 3.35 8.39
CA MET A 38 -21.72 4.19 8.23
C MET A 38 -22.09 5.59 7.69
N PHE A 39 -23.03 5.66 6.74
CA PHE A 39 -23.55 6.91 6.21
C PHE A 39 -24.19 7.77 7.30
N GLU A 40 -25.11 7.20 8.07
CA GLU A 40 -25.75 7.87 9.21
C GLU A 40 -24.74 8.30 10.28
N HIS A 41 -23.77 7.43 10.55
CA HIS A 41 -22.73 7.73 11.53
C HIS A 41 -21.87 8.90 11.08
N MET A 42 -21.39 8.90 9.83
CA MET A 42 -20.60 9.98 9.26
C MET A 42 -21.38 11.31 9.31
N TRP A 43 -22.61 11.30 8.82
CA TRP A 43 -23.45 12.49 8.81
C TRP A 43 -23.58 13.13 10.21
N ARG A 44 -23.83 12.31 11.24
CA ARG A 44 -23.90 12.76 12.64
C ARG A 44 -22.55 13.26 13.18
N GLN A 45 -21.44 12.57 12.83
CA GLN A 45 -20.11 12.97 13.28
C GLN A 45 -19.69 14.32 12.67
N VAL A 46 -19.97 14.56 11.41
CA VAL A 46 -19.71 15.85 10.76
C VAL A 46 -20.48 16.93 11.50
N LYS A 47 -21.80 16.79 11.66
CA LYS A 47 -22.63 17.76 12.38
C LYS A 47 -22.13 18.06 13.80
N LYS A 48 -21.59 17.04 14.49
CA LYS A 48 -21.09 17.18 15.87
C LYS A 48 -19.70 17.81 15.96
N LYS A 49 -18.82 17.49 15.00
CA LYS A 49 -17.37 17.76 15.11
C LYS A 49 -16.85 18.82 14.16
N PHE A 50 -17.64 19.22 13.18
CA PHE A 50 -17.20 20.27 12.27
C PHE A 50 -16.87 21.55 13.05
N TYR A 51 -15.86 22.29 12.63
CA TYR A 51 -15.33 23.44 13.36
C TYR A 51 -16.29 24.65 13.40
N LEU A 52 -17.18 24.76 12.40
CA LEU A 52 -18.25 25.73 12.39
C LEU A 52 -19.61 25.07 12.66
N LYS A 53 -20.38 25.58 13.61
CA LYS A 53 -21.68 25.02 13.98
C LYS A 53 -22.73 25.11 12.87
N ASP A 54 -22.62 26.13 12.02
CA ASP A 54 -23.51 26.37 10.89
C ASP A 54 -23.09 25.65 9.60
N LEU A 55 -22.00 24.83 9.63
CA LEU A 55 -21.51 24.06 8.51
C LEU A 55 -21.36 24.92 7.23
N HIS A 56 -20.81 26.11 7.32
CA HIS A 56 -20.73 27.09 6.23
C HIS A 56 -22.10 27.46 5.64
N LYS A 57 -23.17 27.40 6.43
CA LYS A 57 -24.56 27.65 6.03
C LYS A 57 -25.13 26.68 5.01
N ILE A 58 -24.56 25.45 4.95
CA ILE A 58 -24.99 24.40 4.03
C ILE A 58 -26.20 23.67 4.61
N ASP A 59 -27.20 23.38 3.77
CA ASP A 59 -28.32 22.52 4.16
C ASP A 59 -27.87 21.04 4.25
N TRP A 60 -27.18 20.72 5.35
CA TRP A 60 -26.64 19.39 5.62
C TRP A 60 -27.73 18.31 5.74
N ASN A 61 -28.96 18.69 6.12
CA ASN A 61 -30.10 17.77 6.16
C ASN A 61 -30.65 17.48 4.76
N GLY A 62 -30.73 18.49 3.91
CA GLY A 62 -31.13 18.33 2.51
C GLY A 62 -30.13 17.48 1.73
N LEU A 63 -28.82 17.73 1.90
CA LEU A 63 -27.77 16.93 1.29
C LEU A 63 -27.85 15.46 1.74
N LYS A 64 -28.08 15.19 3.03
CA LYS A 64 -28.31 13.81 3.49
C LYS A 64 -29.42 13.11 2.70
N LYS A 65 -30.57 13.78 2.51
CA LYS A 65 -31.69 13.20 1.76
C LYS A 65 -31.35 12.96 0.30
N SER A 66 -30.59 13.87 -0.32
CA SER A 66 -30.18 13.78 -1.71
C SER A 66 -29.21 12.63 -1.95
N TYR A 67 -28.23 12.45 -1.06
CA TYR A 67 -27.23 11.39 -1.20
C TYR A 67 -27.72 10.02 -0.73
N ALA A 68 -28.61 9.95 0.27
CA ALA A 68 -29.19 8.67 0.72
C ALA A 68 -29.89 7.87 -0.39
N LYS A 69 -30.37 8.55 -1.45
CA LYS A 69 -31.01 7.91 -2.60
C LYS A 69 -30.07 6.95 -3.36
N TYR A 70 -28.77 7.18 -3.27
CA TYR A 70 -27.77 6.35 -3.97
C TYR A 70 -27.42 5.06 -3.21
N LEU A 71 -27.63 5.04 -1.87
CA LEU A 71 -27.24 3.89 -1.02
C LEU A 71 -27.79 2.54 -1.51
N PRO A 72 -29.06 2.41 -1.93
CA PRO A 72 -29.59 1.13 -2.41
C PRO A 72 -28.92 0.62 -3.71
N HIS A 73 -28.29 1.52 -4.47
CA HIS A 73 -27.66 1.21 -5.75
C HIS A 73 -26.17 0.91 -5.62
N ILE A 74 -25.58 1.13 -4.44
CA ILE A 74 -24.15 0.92 -4.18
C ILE A 74 -23.92 -0.48 -3.64
N ASN A 75 -23.17 -1.30 -4.37
CA ASN A 75 -22.88 -2.68 -4.02
C ASN A 75 -21.43 -2.93 -3.58
N ASN A 76 -20.54 -1.96 -3.71
CA ASN A 76 -19.14 -2.07 -3.35
C ASN A 76 -18.65 -0.86 -2.51
N ASN A 77 -17.47 -0.99 -1.91
CA ASN A 77 -16.94 0.04 -1.02
C ASN A 77 -16.17 1.15 -1.77
N TYR A 78 -15.83 0.97 -3.04
CA TYR A 78 -15.20 2.05 -3.85
C TYR A 78 -16.25 3.10 -4.17
N ASP A 79 -17.36 2.72 -4.82
CA ASP A 79 -18.47 3.63 -5.14
C ASP A 79 -19.04 4.28 -3.87
N TYR A 80 -19.08 3.50 -2.75
CA TYR A 80 -19.49 4.04 -1.46
C TYR A 80 -18.55 5.16 -0.98
N ALA A 81 -17.24 4.95 -1.08
CA ALA A 81 -16.25 5.93 -0.66
C ALA A 81 -16.29 7.18 -1.55
N ASP A 82 -16.51 7.01 -2.86
CA ASP A 82 -16.62 8.11 -3.82
C ASP A 82 -17.86 8.95 -3.51
N MET A 83 -19.03 8.33 -3.34
CA MET A 83 -20.25 9.03 -2.92
C MET A 83 -20.07 9.78 -1.60
N MET A 84 -19.41 9.16 -0.61
CA MET A 84 -19.12 9.79 0.66
C MET A 84 -18.15 10.96 0.52
N SER A 85 -17.18 10.84 -0.39
CA SER A 85 -16.21 11.90 -0.67
C SER A 85 -16.88 13.10 -1.32
N GLU A 86 -17.78 12.89 -2.26
CA GLU A 86 -18.60 13.93 -2.89
C GLU A 86 -19.46 14.66 -1.84
N LEU A 87 -20.22 13.92 -1.02
CA LEU A 87 -21.00 14.51 0.06
C LEU A 87 -20.15 15.34 1.03
N LEU A 88 -18.95 14.87 1.38
CA LEU A 88 -18.05 15.63 2.25
C LEU A 88 -17.46 16.85 1.54
N GLY A 89 -17.31 16.81 0.22
CA GLY A 89 -16.88 17.94 -0.60
C GLY A 89 -17.84 19.12 -0.57
N GLU A 90 -19.15 18.86 -0.41
CA GLU A 90 -20.17 19.90 -0.27
C GLU A 90 -19.94 20.83 0.96
N LEU A 91 -19.19 20.36 1.95
CA LEU A 91 -18.81 21.17 3.10
C LEU A 91 -17.90 22.37 2.75
N ASN A 92 -17.39 22.42 1.52
CA ASN A 92 -16.46 23.45 1.03
C ASN A 92 -15.33 23.72 2.04
N ALA A 93 -14.72 22.64 2.53
CA ALA A 93 -13.62 22.67 3.48
C ALA A 93 -12.47 21.80 2.99
N SER A 94 -11.23 22.28 3.20
CA SER A 94 -10.03 21.51 2.87
C SER A 94 -9.94 20.21 3.70
N HIS A 95 -9.31 19.19 3.12
CA HIS A 95 -9.08 17.90 3.76
C HIS A 95 -10.33 17.12 4.19
N THR A 96 -11.48 17.40 3.60
CA THR A 96 -12.67 16.57 3.70
C THR A 96 -12.67 15.53 2.57
N GLY A 97 -13.04 14.29 2.89
CA GLY A 97 -13.11 13.22 1.89
C GLY A 97 -13.15 11.84 2.52
N CYS A 98 -13.40 10.86 1.70
CA CYS A 98 -13.43 9.45 2.05
C CYS A 98 -12.68 8.66 0.99
N PHE A 99 -12.02 7.59 1.39
CA PHE A 99 -11.38 6.67 0.45
C PHE A 99 -11.45 5.25 0.98
N TYR A 100 -11.48 4.30 0.05
CA TYR A 100 -11.41 2.88 0.36
C TYR A 100 -10.16 2.26 -0.26
N ARG A 101 -9.45 1.45 0.53
CA ARG A 101 -8.30 0.66 0.06
C ARG A 101 -8.51 -0.79 0.43
N HIS A 102 -8.74 -1.61 -0.57
CA HIS A 102 -8.77 -3.05 -0.37
C HIS A 102 -7.39 -3.57 0.04
N ARG A 103 -7.36 -4.38 1.09
CA ARG A 103 -6.14 -5.07 1.51
C ARG A 103 -6.34 -6.57 1.33
N SER A 104 -5.68 -7.15 0.35
CA SER A 104 -5.62 -8.60 0.21
C SER A 104 -4.51 -9.17 1.09
N ARG A 105 -4.84 -10.17 1.93
CA ARG A 105 -3.83 -10.90 2.71
C ARG A 105 -2.88 -11.71 1.82
N ASN A 106 -3.37 -12.18 0.68
CA ASN A 106 -2.64 -13.02 -0.28
C ASN A 106 -2.33 -12.28 -1.59
N GLY A 107 -2.35 -10.95 -1.59
CA GLY A 107 -2.03 -10.16 -2.76
C GLY A 107 -0.58 -10.35 -3.21
N ASP A 108 -0.36 -10.18 -4.50
CA ASP A 108 0.97 -10.27 -5.14
C ASP A 108 1.71 -8.93 -4.99
N ALA A 109 2.02 -8.57 -3.72
CA ALA A 109 2.79 -7.37 -3.47
C ALA A 109 4.15 -7.46 -4.18
N THR A 110 4.40 -6.52 -5.09
CA THR A 110 5.66 -6.41 -5.82
C THR A 110 6.73 -5.85 -4.89
N ALA A 111 7.90 -6.45 -4.91
CA ALA A 111 9.07 -5.95 -4.20
C ALA A 111 9.91 -5.04 -5.11
N SER A 112 10.80 -4.26 -4.51
CA SER A 112 11.70 -3.35 -5.20
C SER A 112 13.15 -3.71 -4.96
N LEU A 113 13.98 -3.48 -5.99
CA LEU A 113 15.43 -3.57 -5.91
C LEU A 113 16.05 -2.23 -5.47
N GLY A 114 15.28 -1.14 -5.41
CA GLY A 114 15.76 0.21 -5.10
C GLY A 114 16.66 0.76 -6.21
N LEU A 115 16.23 0.61 -7.45
CA LEU A 115 16.94 1.01 -8.65
C LEU A 115 16.06 1.91 -9.52
N TYR A 116 16.69 2.87 -10.21
CA TYR A 116 16.08 3.57 -11.33
C TYR A 116 16.53 2.96 -12.65
N TYR A 117 15.64 2.94 -13.63
CA TYR A 117 15.85 2.29 -14.91
C TYR A 117 15.76 3.28 -16.07
N ASP A 118 16.48 2.99 -17.14
CA ASP A 118 16.45 3.73 -18.39
C ASP A 118 15.21 3.33 -19.21
N ASN A 119 14.17 4.13 -19.17
CA ASN A 119 12.92 3.88 -19.89
C ASN A 119 13.07 4.01 -21.42
N SER A 120 14.18 4.60 -21.90
CA SER A 120 14.49 4.72 -23.34
C SER A 120 15.26 3.50 -23.87
N TYR A 121 15.70 2.60 -22.98
CA TYR A 121 16.45 1.42 -23.36
C TYR A 121 15.53 0.39 -24.04
N THR A 122 15.81 0.05 -25.30
CA THR A 122 15.00 -0.86 -26.13
C THR A 122 15.57 -2.28 -26.22
N GLY A 123 16.74 -2.53 -25.60
CA GLY A 123 17.33 -3.87 -25.55
C GLY A 123 16.68 -4.79 -24.53
N ASN A 124 17.06 -6.06 -24.54
CA ASN A 124 16.65 -7.01 -23.52
C ASN A 124 17.24 -6.65 -22.15
N GLY A 125 16.47 -6.85 -21.08
CA GLY A 125 16.89 -6.53 -19.74
C GLY A 125 16.45 -5.17 -19.23
N LEU A 126 16.87 -4.84 -18.01
CA LEU A 126 16.65 -3.55 -17.38
C LEU A 126 17.96 -2.81 -17.22
N LYS A 127 18.17 -1.76 -17.99
CA LYS A 127 19.37 -0.91 -17.86
C LYS A 127 19.22 0.05 -16.68
N ILE A 128 20.16 0.00 -15.77
CA ILE A 128 20.17 0.79 -14.53
C ILE A 128 20.67 2.21 -14.85
N THR A 129 19.93 3.23 -14.42
CA THR A 129 20.37 4.63 -14.47
C THR A 129 20.97 5.09 -13.16
N GLU A 130 20.42 4.59 -12.04
CA GLU A 130 20.88 4.97 -10.71
C GLU A 130 20.57 3.88 -9.67
N VAL A 131 21.44 3.77 -8.67
CA VAL A 131 21.25 2.93 -7.47
C VAL A 131 20.83 3.82 -6.32
N MET A 132 19.66 3.61 -5.73
CA MET A 132 19.20 4.39 -4.58
C MET A 132 20.09 4.11 -3.38
N LYS A 133 20.56 5.17 -2.72
CA LYS A 133 21.38 5.06 -1.51
C LYS A 133 20.64 4.30 -0.41
N GLY A 134 21.28 3.30 0.19
CA GLY A 134 20.70 2.42 1.20
C GLY A 134 19.76 1.35 0.63
N SER A 135 19.71 1.17 -0.68
CA SER A 135 18.94 0.10 -1.31
C SER A 135 19.53 -1.29 -1.04
N PRO A 136 18.77 -2.38 -1.27
CA PRO A 136 19.27 -3.74 -1.03
C PRO A 136 20.45 -4.14 -1.92
N VAL A 137 20.73 -3.39 -2.96
CA VAL A 137 21.88 -3.58 -3.87
C VAL A 137 23.00 -2.55 -3.65
N ASP A 138 22.77 -1.51 -2.86
CA ASP A 138 23.80 -0.54 -2.44
C ASP A 138 24.66 -1.12 -1.32
N LYS A 139 25.53 -2.05 -1.70
CA LYS A 139 26.44 -2.74 -0.79
C LYS A 139 27.87 -2.53 -1.21
N LYS A 140 28.80 -2.54 -0.24
CA LYS A 140 30.24 -2.35 -0.46
C LYS A 140 30.82 -3.31 -1.53
N ASP A 141 30.34 -4.57 -1.53
CA ASP A 141 30.86 -5.60 -2.42
C ASP A 141 30.01 -5.79 -3.69
N SER A 142 28.93 -5.01 -3.86
CA SER A 142 28.12 -5.05 -5.08
C SER A 142 28.78 -4.31 -6.22
N LYS A 143 28.71 -4.88 -7.40
CA LYS A 143 29.15 -4.25 -8.66
C LYS A 143 28.02 -3.61 -9.44
N ILE A 144 26.81 -3.61 -8.87
CA ILE A 144 25.61 -3.00 -9.46
C ILE A 144 25.76 -1.47 -9.40
N LYS A 145 25.72 -0.85 -10.57
CA LYS A 145 25.88 0.62 -10.74
C LYS A 145 25.15 1.08 -11.99
N ALA A 146 25.08 2.39 -12.19
CA ALA A 146 24.55 2.97 -13.42
C ALA A 146 25.24 2.41 -14.68
N GLY A 147 24.46 2.11 -15.70
CA GLY A 147 24.88 1.52 -16.97
C GLY A 147 24.89 -0.01 -17.01
N VAL A 148 24.84 -0.70 -15.87
CA VAL A 148 24.69 -2.17 -15.81
C VAL A 148 23.27 -2.56 -16.23
N ILE A 149 23.15 -3.72 -16.86
CA ILE A 149 21.88 -4.30 -17.31
C ILE A 149 21.57 -5.53 -16.48
N ILE A 150 20.38 -5.62 -15.95
CA ILE A 150 19.84 -6.88 -15.36
C ILE A 150 19.27 -7.68 -16.52
N GLU A 151 19.91 -8.79 -16.87
CA GLU A 151 19.47 -9.67 -17.95
C GLU A 151 18.44 -10.70 -17.49
N LYS A 152 18.58 -11.20 -16.21
CA LYS A 152 17.66 -12.21 -15.65
C LYS A 152 17.35 -11.93 -14.19
N ILE A 153 16.16 -12.35 -13.78
CA ILE A 153 15.75 -12.43 -12.37
C ILE A 153 15.39 -13.87 -12.06
N ASN A 154 16.08 -14.49 -11.10
CA ASN A 154 15.91 -15.90 -10.73
C ASN A 154 15.97 -16.86 -11.95
N GLY A 155 16.87 -16.61 -12.88
CA GLY A 155 17.07 -17.42 -14.08
C GLY A 155 16.10 -17.12 -15.23
N ILE A 156 15.11 -16.27 -15.04
CA ILE A 156 14.14 -15.89 -16.08
C ILE A 156 14.67 -14.70 -16.85
N ASP A 157 14.82 -14.85 -18.18
CA ASP A 157 15.29 -13.79 -19.08
C ASP A 157 14.30 -12.61 -19.10
N LEU A 158 14.83 -11.40 -19.03
CA LEU A 158 14.04 -10.17 -19.16
C LEU A 158 13.98 -9.75 -20.64
N LYS A 159 13.06 -10.37 -21.38
CA LYS A 159 12.73 -9.98 -22.76
C LYS A 159 11.70 -8.87 -22.79
N SER A 160 11.53 -8.22 -23.93
CA SER A 160 10.61 -7.10 -24.13
C SER A 160 9.12 -7.42 -23.83
N ASP A 161 8.74 -8.69 -23.93
CA ASP A 161 7.38 -9.19 -23.67
C ASP A 161 7.13 -9.55 -22.19
N ILE A 162 8.17 -9.54 -21.34
CA ILE A 162 8.06 -9.91 -19.93
C ILE A 162 7.97 -8.67 -19.05
N ASN A 163 6.91 -8.59 -18.26
CA ASN A 163 6.82 -7.59 -17.22
C ASN A 163 7.73 -7.95 -16.03
N PRO A 164 8.85 -7.23 -15.81
CA PRO A 164 9.83 -7.55 -14.78
C PRO A 164 9.26 -7.45 -13.36
N HIS A 165 8.25 -6.63 -13.15
CA HIS A 165 7.61 -6.48 -11.85
C HIS A 165 6.93 -7.77 -11.37
N LYS A 166 6.41 -8.60 -12.28
CA LYS A 166 5.85 -9.91 -11.92
C LYS A 166 6.88 -10.83 -11.28
N LEU A 167 8.14 -10.75 -11.70
CA LEU A 167 9.23 -11.58 -11.18
C LEU A 167 9.65 -11.16 -9.76
N LEU A 168 9.27 -9.96 -9.35
CA LEU A 168 9.50 -9.42 -8.00
C LEU A 168 8.27 -9.56 -7.08
N ASN A 169 7.16 -10.13 -7.56
CA ASN A 169 5.99 -10.40 -6.73
C ASN A 169 6.33 -11.37 -5.61
N ARG A 170 5.91 -11.04 -4.38
CA ARG A 170 6.15 -11.83 -3.15
C ARG A 170 7.62 -12.07 -2.83
N LYS A 171 8.55 -11.25 -3.39
CA LYS A 171 10.02 -11.38 -3.19
C LYS A 171 10.56 -10.52 -2.05
N ARG A 172 9.75 -9.69 -1.41
CA ARG A 172 10.21 -8.87 -0.28
C ARG A 172 10.91 -9.73 0.78
N GLY A 173 12.16 -9.40 1.08
CA GLY A 173 12.99 -10.08 2.08
C GLY A 173 13.45 -11.48 1.70
N LYS A 174 13.15 -11.99 0.50
CA LYS A 174 13.59 -13.29 0.00
C LYS A 174 14.81 -13.14 -0.89
N PHE A 175 15.68 -14.12 -0.86
CA PHE A 175 16.81 -14.14 -1.79
C PHE A 175 16.32 -14.14 -3.23
N THR A 176 16.90 -13.25 -4.02
CA THR A 176 16.59 -13.06 -5.44
C THR A 176 17.91 -12.96 -6.19
N LEU A 177 18.12 -13.86 -7.13
CA LEU A 177 19.30 -13.91 -7.99
C LEU A 177 19.11 -12.94 -9.16
N LEU A 178 20.11 -12.12 -9.42
CA LEU A 178 20.19 -11.20 -10.55
C LEU A 178 21.34 -11.62 -11.45
N SER A 179 21.09 -11.91 -12.72
CA SER A 179 22.14 -12.07 -13.73
C SER A 179 22.36 -10.72 -14.41
N LEU A 180 23.59 -10.27 -14.43
CA LEU A 180 23.99 -8.89 -14.70
C LEU A 180 24.99 -8.83 -15.86
N TYR A 181 24.91 -7.76 -16.65
CA TYR A 181 25.80 -7.48 -17.75
C TYR A 181 26.28 -6.02 -17.70
N ASP A 182 27.58 -5.81 -17.80
CA ASP A 182 28.17 -4.49 -17.97
C ASP A 182 28.58 -4.29 -19.44
N PRO A 183 27.89 -3.44 -20.23
CA PRO A 183 28.20 -3.20 -21.62
C PRO A 183 29.61 -2.59 -21.85
N LYS A 184 30.12 -1.84 -20.87
CA LYS A 184 31.44 -1.19 -20.98
C LYS A 184 32.59 -2.18 -20.88
N THR A 185 32.47 -3.13 -19.94
CA THR A 185 33.53 -4.13 -19.70
C THR A 185 33.24 -5.47 -20.38
N LYS A 186 32.03 -5.65 -20.97
CA LYS A 186 31.51 -6.88 -21.57
C LYS A 186 31.48 -8.06 -20.61
N LYS A 187 31.48 -7.82 -19.29
CA LYS A 187 31.47 -8.85 -18.26
C LYS A 187 30.04 -9.18 -17.84
N ARG A 188 29.84 -10.48 -17.57
CA ARG A 188 28.63 -10.99 -16.94
C ARG A 188 28.96 -11.59 -15.59
N TRP A 189 28.06 -11.41 -14.64
CA TRP A 189 28.17 -11.99 -13.29
C TRP A 189 26.80 -12.14 -12.67
N GLU A 190 26.74 -12.73 -11.51
CA GLU A 190 25.51 -12.89 -10.73
C GLU A 190 25.67 -12.28 -9.34
N GLU A 191 24.62 -11.65 -8.85
CA GLU A 191 24.52 -11.17 -7.48
C GLU A 191 23.18 -11.57 -6.87
N THR A 192 23.21 -11.89 -5.57
CA THR A 192 22.01 -12.20 -4.79
C THR A 192 21.67 -11.04 -3.87
N THR A 193 20.39 -10.64 -3.89
CA THR A 193 19.89 -9.59 -3.01
C THR A 193 18.58 -10.00 -2.37
N LYS A 194 18.13 -9.23 -1.37
CA LYS A 194 16.79 -9.35 -0.74
C LYS A 194 15.99 -8.09 -1.05
N PRO A 195 15.10 -8.11 -2.06
CA PRO A 195 14.29 -6.96 -2.40
C PRO A 195 13.49 -6.41 -1.21
N ILE A 196 13.27 -5.11 -1.20
CA ILE A 196 12.51 -4.38 -0.17
C ILE A 196 11.05 -4.18 -0.60
N GLY A 197 10.18 -3.78 0.32
CA GLY A 197 8.82 -3.38 -0.02
C GLY A 197 8.76 -1.99 -0.63
N VAL A 198 7.74 -1.71 -1.45
CA VAL A 198 7.51 -0.40 -2.08
C VAL A 198 7.49 0.77 -1.08
N GLY A 199 6.91 0.56 0.11
CA GLY A 199 6.93 1.59 1.16
C GLY A 199 8.33 1.91 1.70
N GLN A 200 9.26 0.94 1.68
CA GLN A 200 10.66 1.17 2.04
C GLN A 200 11.40 1.88 0.90
N GLU A 201 11.16 1.49 -0.35
CA GLU A 201 11.68 2.21 -1.52
C GLU A 201 11.25 3.68 -1.50
N TYR A 202 9.96 3.94 -1.23
CA TYR A 202 9.46 5.31 -1.12
C TYR A 202 10.27 6.14 -0.12
N GLN A 203 10.62 5.56 1.04
CA GLN A 203 11.46 6.25 2.03
C GLN A 203 12.89 6.52 1.53
N LEU A 204 13.44 5.68 0.65
CA LEU A 204 14.77 5.91 0.07
C LEU A 204 14.80 7.09 -0.91
N ARG A 205 13.67 7.37 -1.59
CA ARG A 205 13.55 8.49 -2.54
C ARG A 205 13.62 9.87 -1.88
N TYR A 206 13.37 9.96 -0.58
CA TYR A 206 13.35 11.22 0.19
C TYR A 206 14.52 11.35 1.16
N ARG A 207 15.55 10.54 1.00
CA ARG A 207 16.82 10.63 1.75
C ARG A 207 17.92 11.19 0.84
#